data_40272858b497f7cbd317d0651cc93494
#
_entry.id   40272858b497f7cbd317d0651cc93494
#
_cell.length_a   1.000
_cell.length_b   1.000
_cell.length_c   1.000
_cell.angle_alpha   90.00
_cell.angle_beta   90.00
_cell.angle_gamma   90.00
#
_symmetry.space_group_name_H-M   'P 1'
#
loop_
_entity.id
_entity.type
_entity.pdbx_description
1 polymer ?
#
loop_
_entity_poly.entity_id
_entity_poly.type
_entity_poly.pdbx_seq_one_letter_code
_entity_poly.pdbx_strand_id
1 'polypeptide(L)'
;MYPIKKLQDCATIIAGQSPESKYYNSTGEGIPFFQGKADFGELYPKVRVYCSSPTKIAQYNDILLSVRAPVGPTNLSPGAVCIGRGLAAIRPDDSLDLKYLLYYFRYFETQLSAKGTGTTFKAINQKLIKNLEITIPPLNEQSRIVARIEELFSELDKAVGTLKTTKEQLEVYRQAVLVDAFRVATNSTHLKIGYVCAKIVDCPHS
;
A
#
# COMPACT_ATOMS: atom_id res chain seq x y z
N MET A 1 -2.40 28.80 14.39
CA MET A 1 -3.03 28.12 13.22
C MET A 1 -2.01 28.17 12.10
N TYR A 2 -1.67 27.05 11.49
CA TYR A 2 -0.70 27.00 10.39
C TYR A 2 -1.33 27.48 9.07
N PRO A 3 -0.53 28.00 8.13
CA PRO A 3 -1.03 28.45 6.84
C PRO A 3 -1.56 27.28 6.01
N ILE A 4 -2.65 27.50 5.31
CA ILE A 4 -3.21 26.59 4.33
C ILE A 4 -2.82 27.10 2.94
N LYS A 5 -2.25 26.24 2.09
CA LYS A 5 -1.88 26.55 0.72
C LYS A 5 -2.50 25.53 -0.25
N LYS A 6 -2.63 25.91 -1.50
CA LYS A 6 -2.94 24.95 -2.55
C LYS A 6 -1.70 24.11 -2.87
N LEU A 7 -1.89 22.87 -3.20
CA LEU A 7 -0.76 21.95 -3.50
C LEU A 7 0.10 22.48 -4.65
N GLN A 8 -0.47 23.13 -5.65
CA GLN A 8 0.29 23.74 -6.75
C GLN A 8 1.25 24.84 -6.33
N ASP A 9 1.04 25.45 -5.14
CA ASP A 9 1.84 26.55 -4.63
C ASP A 9 3.05 26.05 -3.81
N CYS A 10 3.14 24.75 -3.57
CA CYS A 10 4.20 24.11 -2.78
C CYS A 10 4.67 22.75 -3.34
N ALA A 11 4.18 22.34 -4.52
CA ALA A 11 4.62 21.12 -5.18
C ALA A 11 4.45 21.20 -6.72
N THR A 12 5.36 20.58 -7.44
CA THR A 12 5.22 20.36 -8.88
C THR A 12 4.37 19.11 -9.13
N ILE A 13 3.35 19.23 -10.00
CA ILE A 13 2.42 18.15 -10.31
C ILE A 13 2.55 17.77 -11.79
N ILE A 14 2.95 16.53 -12.05
CA ILE A 14 3.16 15.96 -13.38
C ILE A 14 2.08 14.92 -13.62
N ALA A 15 1.11 15.20 -14.48
CA ALA A 15 0.12 14.20 -14.88
C ALA A 15 0.78 13.20 -15.83
N GLY A 16 0.61 11.90 -15.54
CA GLY A 16 1.15 10.84 -16.36
C GLY A 16 0.45 10.72 -17.70
N GLN A 17 1.19 10.23 -18.69
CA GLN A 17 0.74 9.99 -20.05
C GLN A 17 1.32 8.66 -20.53
N SER A 18 0.44 7.75 -20.95
CA SER A 18 0.90 6.46 -21.47
C SER A 18 1.57 6.65 -22.83
N PRO A 19 2.81 6.18 -23.02
CA PRO A 19 3.45 6.09 -24.32
C PRO A 19 2.69 5.11 -25.25
N GLU A 20 3.06 5.08 -26.53
CA GLU A 20 2.54 4.04 -27.43
C GLU A 20 3.03 2.65 -27.00
N SER A 21 2.15 1.66 -27.10
CA SER A 21 2.43 0.29 -26.62
C SER A 21 3.61 -0.40 -27.31
N LYS A 22 3.98 0.02 -28.51
CA LYS A 22 5.17 -0.47 -29.24
C LYS A 22 6.49 -0.23 -28.52
N TYR A 23 6.53 0.73 -27.57
CA TYR A 23 7.72 1.05 -26.78
C TYR A 23 7.77 0.29 -25.45
N TYR A 24 6.79 -0.59 -25.16
CA TYR A 24 6.78 -1.38 -23.94
C TYR A 24 7.55 -2.68 -24.12
N ASN A 25 8.33 -3.03 -23.12
CA ASN A 25 9.07 -4.30 -23.12
C ASN A 25 9.23 -4.84 -21.69
N SER A 26 9.58 -6.12 -21.59
CA SER A 26 9.92 -6.81 -20.34
C SER A 26 11.42 -7.16 -20.25
N THR A 27 12.22 -6.70 -21.23
CA THR A 27 13.65 -7.00 -21.35
C THR A 27 14.56 -6.06 -20.59
N GLY A 28 14.00 -4.97 -20.03
CA GLY A 28 14.77 -3.96 -19.29
C GLY A 28 15.28 -2.82 -20.16
N GLU A 29 14.84 -2.71 -21.42
CA GLU A 29 15.23 -1.61 -22.31
C GLU A 29 14.50 -0.32 -21.95
N GLY A 30 15.26 0.76 -21.69
CA GLY A 30 14.73 2.06 -21.27
C GLY A 30 14.56 2.18 -19.76
N ILE A 31 13.49 2.88 -19.32
CA ILE A 31 13.20 3.11 -17.90
C ILE A 31 11.95 2.34 -17.45
N PRO A 32 11.82 2.03 -16.14
CA PRO A 32 10.61 1.40 -15.61
C PRO A 32 9.35 2.20 -15.96
N PHE A 33 8.27 1.51 -16.29
CA PHE A 33 6.98 2.10 -16.64
C PHE A 33 5.89 1.63 -15.70
N PHE A 34 5.20 2.57 -15.06
CA PHE A 34 4.09 2.33 -14.14
C PHE A 34 2.80 2.96 -14.67
N GLN A 35 1.73 2.18 -14.68
CA GLN A 35 0.44 2.62 -15.23
C GLN A 35 -0.58 3.02 -14.17
N GLY A 36 -0.49 2.45 -12.96
CA GLY A 36 -1.47 2.67 -11.92
C GLY A 36 -1.17 1.88 -10.65
N LYS A 37 -2.15 1.83 -9.74
CA LYS A 37 -2.06 1.16 -8.43
C LYS A 37 -1.67 -0.31 -8.51
N ALA A 38 -1.95 -1.00 -9.60
CA ALA A 38 -1.59 -2.40 -9.78
C ALA A 38 -0.06 -2.66 -9.72
N ASP A 39 0.73 -1.61 -9.95
CA ASP A 39 2.19 -1.67 -9.87
C ASP A 39 2.72 -1.37 -8.46
N PHE A 40 1.88 -0.81 -7.56
CA PHE A 40 2.30 -0.35 -6.25
C PHE A 40 2.67 -1.49 -5.31
N GLY A 41 3.79 -1.32 -4.61
CA GLY A 41 4.20 -2.12 -3.48
C GLY A 41 3.85 -1.42 -2.16
N GLU A 42 4.60 -1.72 -1.11
CA GLU A 42 4.41 -1.10 0.21
C GLU A 42 4.81 0.39 0.20
N LEU A 43 6.03 0.70 -0.25
CA LEU A 43 6.56 2.05 -0.35
C LEU A 43 6.97 2.41 -1.78
N TYR A 44 7.51 1.47 -2.53
CA TYR A 44 7.96 1.62 -3.91
C TYR A 44 7.22 0.65 -4.83
N PRO A 45 6.95 1.03 -6.09
CA PRO A 45 6.31 0.16 -7.05
C PRO A 45 7.22 -0.99 -7.49
N LYS A 46 6.60 -2.10 -7.90
CA LYS A 46 7.30 -3.27 -8.46
C LYS A 46 7.40 -3.15 -9.96
N VAL A 47 8.62 -3.22 -10.49
CA VAL A 47 8.86 -3.12 -11.94
C VAL A 47 8.40 -4.39 -12.64
N ARG A 48 7.55 -4.23 -13.65
CA ARG A 48 7.07 -5.32 -14.51
C ARG A 48 7.24 -5.00 -16.00
N VAL A 49 7.24 -3.73 -16.34
CA VAL A 49 7.31 -3.23 -17.71
C VAL A 49 8.31 -2.09 -17.77
N TYR A 50 9.03 -2.01 -18.87
CA TYR A 50 9.93 -0.93 -19.21
C TYR A 50 9.43 -0.17 -20.44
N CYS A 51 9.90 1.06 -20.63
CA CYS A 51 9.58 1.90 -21.78
C CYS A 51 10.83 2.50 -22.38
N SER A 52 11.08 2.20 -23.67
CA SER A 52 12.22 2.73 -24.41
C SER A 52 12.03 4.17 -24.90
N SER A 53 10.77 4.68 -24.95
CA SER A 53 10.46 6.06 -25.33
C SER A 53 9.46 6.69 -24.34
N PRO A 54 9.94 7.13 -23.16
CA PRO A 54 9.09 7.65 -22.10
C PRO A 54 8.52 9.04 -22.47
N THR A 55 7.25 9.31 -22.09
CA THR A 55 6.57 10.60 -22.35
C THR A 55 6.55 11.50 -21.14
N LYS A 56 6.23 10.97 -19.97
CA LYS A 56 6.19 11.68 -18.67
C LYS A 56 7.02 10.91 -17.66
N ILE A 57 7.97 11.61 -17.07
CA ILE A 57 8.98 11.02 -16.19
C ILE A 57 8.79 11.57 -14.78
N ALA A 58 8.60 10.68 -13.80
CA ALA A 58 8.79 10.97 -12.40
C ALA A 58 10.25 10.73 -12.03
N GLN A 59 10.75 11.46 -11.03
CA GLN A 59 12.11 11.36 -10.54
C GLN A 59 12.15 10.66 -9.19
N TYR A 60 13.36 10.38 -8.69
CA TYR A 60 13.56 9.81 -7.37
C TYR A 60 12.80 10.61 -6.29
N ASN A 61 12.08 9.89 -5.44
CA ASN A 61 11.26 10.45 -4.37
C ASN A 61 10.04 11.28 -4.79
N ASP A 62 9.69 11.37 -6.08
CA ASP A 62 8.37 11.90 -6.42
C ASP A 62 7.28 10.99 -5.83
N ILE A 63 6.22 11.57 -5.26
CA ILE A 63 5.06 10.81 -4.80
C ILE A 63 4.22 10.44 -6.03
N LEU A 64 4.09 9.14 -6.27
CA LEU A 64 3.22 8.60 -7.31
C LEU A 64 1.81 8.44 -6.73
N LEU A 65 0.88 9.26 -7.19
CA LEU A 65 -0.53 9.22 -6.78
C LEU A 65 -1.35 8.49 -7.84
N SER A 66 -2.12 7.48 -7.42
CA SER A 66 -3.10 6.84 -8.30
C SER A 66 -4.30 7.79 -8.52
N VAL A 67 -4.52 8.18 -9.78
CA VAL A 67 -5.55 9.14 -10.18
C VAL A 67 -6.75 8.49 -10.87
N ARG A 68 -6.71 7.17 -11.08
CA ARG A 68 -7.81 6.34 -11.60
C ARG A 68 -8.10 5.20 -10.64
N ALA A 69 -9.27 4.61 -10.76
CA ALA A 69 -9.78 3.60 -9.84
C ALA A 69 -8.77 2.45 -9.55
N PRO A 70 -8.38 2.23 -8.30
CA PRO A 70 -8.73 3.02 -7.12
C PRO A 70 -7.97 4.36 -7.07
N VAL A 71 -8.68 5.46 -6.78
CA VAL A 71 -8.11 6.80 -6.63
C VAL A 71 -7.60 6.95 -5.19
N GLY A 72 -6.42 7.56 -5.04
CA GLY A 72 -5.86 7.93 -3.74
C GLY A 72 -4.61 7.19 -3.29
N PRO A 73 -4.44 5.86 -3.56
CA PRO A 73 -3.22 5.17 -3.20
C PRO A 73 -1.95 5.88 -3.68
N THR A 74 -0.90 5.82 -2.84
CA THR A 74 0.40 6.46 -3.11
C THR A 74 1.56 5.49 -2.99
N ASN A 75 2.62 5.74 -3.76
CA ASN A 75 3.95 5.15 -3.62
C ASN A 75 5.01 6.22 -3.85
N LEU A 76 6.27 5.91 -3.57
CA LEU A 76 7.40 6.76 -3.93
C LEU A 76 8.06 6.25 -5.22
N SER A 77 8.54 7.17 -6.03
CA SER A 77 9.31 6.80 -7.21
C SER A 77 10.71 6.31 -6.81
N PRO A 78 11.15 5.12 -7.25
CA PRO A 78 12.47 4.58 -6.92
C PRO A 78 13.62 5.25 -7.70
N GLY A 79 13.31 6.09 -8.67
CA GLY A 79 14.25 6.75 -9.57
C GLY A 79 13.54 7.45 -10.72
N ALA A 80 14.22 7.62 -11.84
CA ALA A 80 13.60 8.09 -13.08
C ALA A 80 12.69 6.96 -13.64
N VAL A 81 11.38 7.20 -13.69
CA VAL A 81 10.38 6.24 -14.16
C VAL A 81 9.37 6.90 -15.09
N CYS A 82 8.90 6.19 -16.08
CA CYS A 82 7.81 6.63 -16.94
C CYS A 82 6.47 6.40 -16.22
N ILE A 83 5.56 7.39 -16.23
CA ILE A 83 4.25 7.30 -15.59
C ILE A 83 3.12 7.40 -16.61
N GLY A 84 2.24 6.42 -16.57
CA GLY A 84 1.07 6.34 -17.43
C GLY A 84 -0.12 7.14 -16.91
N ARG A 85 -1.20 7.15 -17.70
CA ARG A 85 -2.44 7.94 -17.46
C ARG A 85 -3.16 7.65 -16.15
N GLY A 86 -2.82 6.57 -15.46
CA GLY A 86 -3.38 6.21 -14.15
C GLY A 86 -2.65 6.84 -12.97
N LEU A 87 -1.54 7.53 -13.21
CA LEU A 87 -0.69 8.12 -12.19
C LEU A 87 -0.49 9.63 -12.39
N ALA A 88 -0.23 10.33 -11.29
CA ALA A 88 0.40 11.64 -11.28
C ALA A 88 1.61 11.59 -10.35
N ALA A 89 2.70 12.25 -10.74
CA ALA A 89 3.85 12.46 -9.87
C ALA A 89 3.74 13.83 -9.20
N ILE A 90 4.02 13.87 -7.90
CA ILE A 90 3.97 15.06 -7.08
C ILE A 90 5.32 15.22 -6.40
N ARG A 91 5.98 16.32 -6.69
CA ARG A 91 7.30 16.70 -6.17
C ARG A 91 7.13 17.88 -5.25
N PRO A 92 7.31 17.69 -3.91
CA PRO A 92 7.31 18.82 -2.99
C PRO A 92 8.45 19.80 -3.30
N ASP A 93 8.25 21.08 -2.99
CA ASP A 93 9.33 22.07 -2.94
C ASP A 93 10.03 22.06 -1.57
N ASP A 94 10.99 22.97 -1.38
CA ASP A 94 11.79 23.06 -0.16
C ASP A 94 10.98 23.46 1.10
N SER A 95 9.73 23.90 0.96
CA SER A 95 8.85 24.24 2.09
C SER A 95 8.06 23.07 2.64
N LEU A 96 8.10 21.90 1.96
CA LEU A 96 7.24 20.77 2.22
C LEU A 96 8.04 19.47 2.32
N ASP A 97 8.07 18.88 3.51
CA ASP A 97 8.73 17.59 3.74
C ASP A 97 8.03 16.46 2.96
N LEU A 98 8.83 15.61 2.30
CA LEU A 98 8.34 14.51 1.46
C LEU A 98 7.46 13.51 2.25
N LYS A 99 7.91 13.10 3.43
CA LYS A 99 7.17 12.12 4.24
C LYS A 99 5.91 12.73 4.83
N TYR A 100 5.95 14.01 5.22
CA TYR A 100 4.78 14.75 5.65
C TYR A 100 3.71 14.77 4.56
N LEU A 101 4.08 15.11 3.32
CA LEU A 101 3.17 15.10 2.18
C LEU A 101 2.66 13.70 1.86
N LEU A 102 3.52 12.67 1.93
CA LEU A 102 3.12 11.28 1.71
C LEU A 102 2.07 10.82 2.73
N TYR A 103 2.28 11.11 4.02
CA TYR A 103 1.30 10.76 5.07
C TYR A 103 0.02 11.59 4.96
N TYR A 104 0.13 12.85 4.53
CA TYR A 104 -1.05 13.66 4.22
C TYR A 104 -1.91 13.01 3.13
N PHE A 105 -1.33 12.54 2.03
CA PHE A 105 -2.08 11.84 0.99
C PHE A 105 -2.68 10.53 1.49
N ARG A 106 -1.98 9.76 2.29
CA ARG A 106 -2.49 8.52 2.89
C ARG A 106 -3.69 8.79 3.82
N TYR A 107 -3.60 9.81 4.63
CA TYR A 107 -4.72 10.28 5.46
C TYR A 107 -5.90 10.74 4.60
N PHE A 108 -5.65 11.44 3.52
CA PHE A 108 -6.67 12.05 2.66
C PHE A 108 -7.21 11.10 1.58
N GLU A 109 -6.72 9.86 1.49
CA GLU A 109 -7.04 8.88 0.44
C GLU A 109 -8.55 8.69 0.26
N THR A 110 -9.28 8.44 1.34
CA THR A 110 -10.74 8.23 1.31
C THR A 110 -11.48 9.45 0.75
N GLN A 111 -11.06 10.65 1.15
CA GLN A 111 -11.67 11.89 0.67
C GLN A 111 -11.34 12.16 -0.80
N LEU A 112 -10.12 11.84 -1.25
CA LEU A 112 -9.74 11.91 -2.67
C LEU A 112 -10.56 10.94 -3.50
N SER A 113 -10.73 9.72 -3.04
CA SER A 113 -11.57 8.72 -3.70
C SER A 113 -13.03 9.17 -3.81
N ALA A 114 -13.56 9.85 -2.80
CA ALA A 114 -14.91 10.42 -2.82
C ALA A 114 -15.07 11.57 -3.82
N LYS A 115 -13.99 12.36 -4.05
CA LYS A 115 -13.98 13.45 -5.05
C LYS A 115 -13.81 12.95 -6.50
N GLY A 116 -13.54 11.67 -6.70
CA GLY A 116 -13.44 11.08 -8.04
C GLY A 116 -14.75 11.16 -8.80
N THR A 117 -14.70 11.57 -10.05
CA THR A 117 -15.85 11.65 -10.97
C THR A 117 -15.84 10.46 -11.93
N GLY A 118 -17.02 10.02 -12.35
CA GLY A 118 -17.23 8.90 -13.26
C GLY A 118 -18.16 7.83 -12.67
N THR A 119 -19.10 7.33 -13.47
CA THR A 119 -20.10 6.34 -13.07
C THR A 119 -19.50 4.92 -12.99
N THR A 120 -18.68 4.55 -13.96
CA THR A 120 -18.09 3.20 -14.07
C THR A 120 -16.66 3.16 -13.50
N PHE A 121 -15.84 4.19 -13.75
CA PHE A 121 -14.46 4.30 -13.27
C PHE A 121 -14.21 5.70 -12.72
N LYS A 122 -14.09 5.79 -11.39
CA LYS A 122 -13.74 7.05 -10.75
C LYS A 122 -12.33 7.50 -11.16
N ALA A 123 -12.20 8.78 -11.47
CA ALA A 123 -10.92 9.40 -11.75
C ALA A 123 -10.88 10.83 -11.21
N ILE A 124 -9.69 11.31 -10.85
CA ILE A 124 -9.44 12.71 -10.53
C ILE A 124 -8.54 13.32 -11.60
N ASN A 125 -8.76 14.59 -11.87
CA ASN A 125 -7.97 15.33 -12.86
C ASN A 125 -6.88 16.17 -12.18
N GLN A 126 -5.91 16.61 -12.98
CA GLN A 126 -4.79 17.43 -12.50
C GLN A 126 -5.25 18.74 -11.84
N LYS A 127 -6.36 19.34 -12.31
CA LYS A 127 -6.90 20.58 -11.75
C LYS A 127 -7.36 20.38 -10.33
N LEU A 128 -8.00 19.24 -10.02
CA LEU A 128 -8.41 18.88 -8.67
C LEU A 128 -7.19 18.73 -7.76
N ILE A 129 -6.15 18.00 -8.20
CA ILE A 129 -4.92 17.79 -7.43
C ILE A 129 -4.23 19.14 -7.14
N LYS A 130 -4.10 20.01 -8.15
CA LYS A 130 -3.52 21.34 -8.01
C LYS A 130 -4.22 22.21 -6.96
N ASN A 131 -5.55 22.09 -6.85
CA ASN A 131 -6.36 22.87 -5.93
C ASN A 131 -6.59 22.19 -4.57
N LEU A 132 -5.95 21.05 -4.28
CA LEU A 132 -6.00 20.47 -2.94
C LEU A 132 -5.37 21.43 -1.94
N GLU A 133 -6.09 21.68 -0.86
CA GLU A 133 -5.61 22.50 0.25
C GLU A 133 -4.83 21.65 1.22
N ILE A 134 -3.62 22.07 1.56
CA ILE A 134 -2.77 21.43 2.55
C ILE A 134 -2.32 22.44 3.60
N THR A 135 -2.37 22.02 4.86
CA THR A 135 -1.78 22.79 5.96
C THR A 135 -0.27 22.61 5.95
N ILE A 136 0.48 23.71 5.98
CA ILE A 136 1.95 23.70 5.92
C ILE A 136 2.53 24.30 7.20
N PRO A 137 2.82 23.48 8.22
CA PRO A 137 3.60 23.88 9.37
C PRO A 137 5.06 24.22 8.97
N PRO A 138 5.84 24.89 9.82
CA PRO A 138 7.29 24.99 9.65
C PRO A 138 7.94 23.60 9.53
N LEU A 139 9.06 23.46 8.79
CA LEU A 139 9.71 22.18 8.50
C LEU A 139 10.04 21.35 9.76
N ASN A 140 10.49 22.01 10.84
CA ASN A 140 10.75 21.33 12.10
C ASN A 140 9.49 20.68 12.69
N GLU A 141 8.35 21.33 12.53
CA GLU A 141 7.07 20.77 12.98
C GLU A 141 6.57 19.65 12.07
N GLN A 142 6.76 19.77 10.75
CA GLN A 142 6.49 18.69 9.82
C GLN A 142 7.30 17.42 10.17
N SER A 143 8.61 17.59 10.42
CA SER A 143 9.49 16.50 10.84
C SER A 143 9.06 15.89 12.19
N ARG A 144 8.59 16.71 13.15
CA ARG A 144 8.07 16.22 14.42
C ARG A 144 6.80 15.39 14.25
N ILE A 145 5.89 15.85 13.37
CA ILE A 145 4.67 15.11 13.03
C ILE A 145 5.01 13.76 12.38
N VAL A 146 5.93 13.75 11.42
CA VAL A 146 6.39 12.53 10.74
C VAL A 146 6.99 11.55 11.75
N ALA A 147 7.91 12.02 12.60
CA ALA A 147 8.55 11.19 13.62
C ALA A 147 7.50 10.55 14.55
N ARG A 148 6.47 11.30 14.97
CA ARG A 148 5.41 10.77 15.82
C ARG A 148 4.55 9.71 15.11
N ILE A 149 4.24 9.91 13.83
CA ILE A 149 3.52 8.92 13.01
C ILE A 149 4.33 7.63 12.89
N GLU A 150 5.63 7.74 12.56
CA GLU A 150 6.52 6.57 12.40
C GLU A 150 6.72 5.81 13.72
N GLU A 151 6.83 6.52 14.85
CA GLU A 151 6.88 5.92 16.18
C GLU A 151 5.62 5.09 16.45
N LEU A 152 4.43 5.67 16.26
CA LEU A 152 3.15 4.99 16.50
C LEU A 152 2.97 3.78 15.56
N PHE A 153 3.38 3.87 14.31
CA PHE A 153 3.33 2.74 13.39
C PHE A 153 4.30 1.63 13.83
N SER A 154 5.50 1.98 14.28
CA SER A 154 6.45 1.00 14.82
C SER A 154 5.90 0.27 16.06
N GLU A 155 5.23 0.99 16.96
CA GLU A 155 4.56 0.38 18.13
C GLU A 155 3.42 -0.55 17.70
N LEU A 156 2.63 -0.13 16.72
CA LEU A 156 1.54 -0.94 16.17
C LEU A 156 2.05 -2.23 15.52
N ASP A 157 3.12 -2.15 14.73
CA ASP A 157 3.74 -3.31 14.08
C ASP A 157 4.29 -4.32 15.11
N LYS A 158 4.91 -3.83 16.19
CA LYS A 158 5.35 -4.67 17.31
C LYS A 158 4.17 -5.36 18.00
N ALA A 159 3.08 -4.63 18.25
CA ALA A 159 1.87 -5.19 18.86
C ALA A 159 1.23 -6.26 17.97
N VAL A 160 1.14 -6.01 16.66
CA VAL A 160 0.64 -7.00 15.68
C VAL A 160 1.54 -8.24 15.63
N GLY A 161 2.87 -8.06 15.67
CA GLY A 161 3.82 -9.16 15.74
C GLY A 161 3.60 -10.02 17.00
N THR A 162 3.48 -9.39 18.17
CA THR A 162 3.20 -10.07 19.45
C THR A 162 1.89 -10.86 19.40
N LEU A 163 0.82 -10.27 18.85
CA LEU A 163 -0.47 -10.96 18.72
C LEU A 163 -0.38 -12.18 17.80
N LYS A 164 0.36 -12.12 16.70
CA LYS A 164 0.59 -13.27 15.82
C LYS A 164 1.29 -14.41 16.56
N THR A 165 2.40 -14.10 17.25
CA THR A 165 3.15 -15.09 18.04
C THR A 165 2.30 -15.69 19.15
N THR A 166 1.52 -14.87 19.87
CA THR A 166 0.60 -15.36 20.91
C THR A 166 -0.46 -16.30 20.34
N LYS A 167 -1.01 -15.99 19.18
CA LYS A 167 -1.96 -16.88 18.48
C LYS A 167 -1.33 -18.23 18.16
N GLU A 168 -0.13 -18.25 17.60
CA GLU A 168 0.61 -19.48 17.29
C GLU A 168 0.88 -20.30 18.56
N GLN A 169 1.32 -19.66 19.66
CA GLN A 169 1.54 -20.31 20.95
C GLN A 169 0.25 -20.92 21.52
N LEU A 170 -0.89 -20.24 21.38
CA LEU A 170 -2.18 -20.76 21.81
C LEU A 170 -2.59 -22.03 21.03
N GLU A 171 -2.30 -22.10 19.74
CA GLU A 171 -2.56 -23.29 18.94
C GLU A 171 -1.71 -24.48 19.43
N VAL A 172 -0.41 -24.26 19.70
CA VAL A 172 0.48 -25.27 20.28
C VAL A 172 0.00 -25.70 21.66
N TYR A 173 -0.39 -24.75 22.51
CA TYR A 173 -0.89 -25.04 23.85
C TYR A 173 -2.19 -25.89 23.80
N ARG A 174 -3.14 -25.53 22.94
CA ARG A 174 -4.37 -26.32 22.76
C ARG A 174 -4.06 -27.76 22.36
N GLN A 175 -3.11 -27.96 21.46
CA GLN A 175 -2.69 -29.29 21.05
C GLN A 175 -2.03 -30.05 22.22
N ALA A 176 -1.16 -29.38 22.99
CA ALA A 176 -0.52 -29.99 24.15
C ALA A 176 -1.52 -30.41 25.21
N VAL A 177 -2.55 -29.58 25.50
CA VAL A 177 -3.62 -29.92 26.42
C VAL A 177 -4.42 -31.16 25.97
N LEU A 178 -4.71 -31.26 24.65
CA LEU A 178 -5.38 -32.44 24.11
C LEU A 178 -4.51 -33.70 24.26
N VAL A 179 -3.24 -33.61 23.93
CA VAL A 179 -2.28 -34.72 24.08
C VAL A 179 -2.20 -35.17 25.53
N ASP A 180 -2.13 -34.23 26.49
CA ASP A 180 -2.05 -34.54 27.91
C ASP A 180 -3.33 -35.19 28.42
N ALA A 181 -4.49 -34.63 28.07
CA ALA A 181 -5.80 -35.18 28.45
C ALA A 181 -5.97 -36.62 27.93
N PHE A 182 -5.57 -36.93 26.70
CA PHE A 182 -5.64 -38.29 26.18
C PHE A 182 -4.54 -39.20 26.70
N ARG A 183 -3.38 -38.66 27.12
CA ARG A 183 -2.32 -39.43 27.77
C ARG A 183 -2.75 -39.95 29.15
N VAL A 184 -3.46 -39.17 29.94
CA VAL A 184 -4.04 -39.58 31.23
C VAL A 184 -5.12 -40.65 31.04
N ALA A 185 -5.84 -40.60 29.91
CA ALA A 185 -6.87 -41.60 29.57
C ALA A 185 -6.30 -42.97 29.10
N THR A 186 -4.99 -43.07 28.80
CA THR A 186 -4.36 -44.27 28.21
C THR A 186 -4.05 -45.42 29.19
N ASN A 187 -4.60 -45.43 30.38
CA ASN A 187 -4.78 -46.69 31.12
C ASN A 187 -5.95 -47.55 30.57
N SER A 188 -6.52 -47.16 29.45
CA SER A 188 -7.67 -47.80 28.81
C SER A 188 -7.25 -48.61 27.59
N THR A 189 -7.93 -49.73 27.34
CA THR A 189 -7.72 -50.62 26.20
C THR A 189 -7.84 -49.87 24.88
N HIS A 190 -6.81 -49.93 24.02
CA HIS A 190 -6.87 -49.38 22.68
C HIS A 190 -7.87 -50.14 21.81
N LEU A 191 -9.00 -49.55 21.47
CA LEU A 191 -9.97 -50.09 20.54
C LEU A 191 -9.79 -49.45 19.16
N LYS A 192 -9.97 -50.24 18.11
CA LYS A 192 -10.03 -49.70 16.75
C LYS A 192 -11.28 -48.86 16.60
N ILE A 193 -11.16 -47.71 15.89
CA ILE A 193 -12.28 -46.79 15.65
C ILE A 193 -13.54 -47.50 15.11
N GLY A 194 -13.35 -48.50 14.22
CA GLY A 194 -14.44 -49.29 13.69
C GLY A 194 -15.26 -50.11 14.70
N TYR A 195 -14.77 -50.32 15.95
CA TYR A 195 -15.52 -50.97 17.00
C TYR A 195 -16.36 -50.00 17.85
N VAL A 196 -16.03 -48.69 17.83
CA VAL A 196 -16.69 -47.68 18.66
C VAL A 196 -17.53 -46.70 17.85
N CYS A 197 -17.32 -46.63 16.54
CA CYS A 197 -18.09 -45.77 15.65
C CYS A 197 -19.07 -46.58 14.82
N ALA A 198 -20.36 -46.26 14.89
CA ALA A 198 -21.42 -46.91 14.12
C ALA A 198 -21.29 -46.68 12.60
N LYS A 199 -20.65 -45.57 12.18
CA LYS A 199 -20.44 -45.26 10.79
C LYS A 199 -19.19 -44.36 10.63
N ILE A 200 -18.34 -44.70 9.67
CA ILE A 200 -17.22 -43.85 9.21
C ILE A 200 -17.57 -43.40 7.79
N VAL A 201 -17.66 -42.09 7.59
CA VAL A 201 -17.98 -41.50 6.27
C VAL A 201 -16.77 -40.74 5.80
N ASP A 202 -16.29 -41.07 4.60
CA ASP A 202 -15.26 -40.34 3.94
C ASP A 202 -15.86 -39.08 3.29
N CYS A 203 -15.33 -37.91 3.62
CA CYS A 203 -15.74 -36.66 2.97
C CYS A 203 -14.90 -36.48 1.70
N PRO A 204 -15.51 -36.51 0.51
CA PRO A 204 -14.75 -36.19 -0.70
C PRO A 204 -14.19 -34.77 -0.59
N HIS A 205 -12.89 -34.66 -0.82
CA HIS A 205 -12.24 -33.34 -0.92
C HIS A 205 -12.80 -32.60 -2.14
N SER A 206 -13.44 -31.46 -1.93
CA SER A 206 -13.88 -30.53 -2.96
C SER A 206 -12.75 -29.58 -3.38
#